data_d7ac694ef5291e405d22442f7122b997
#
_entry.id   d7ac694ef5291e405d22442f7122b997
#
_cell.length_a   1.000
_cell.length_b   1.000
_cell.length_c   1.000
_cell.angle_alpha   90.00
_cell.angle_beta   90.00
_cell.angle_gamma   90.00
#
_symmetry.space_group_name_H-M   'P 1'
#
loop_
_entity.id
_entity.type
_entity.pdbx_description
1 polymer ?
#
loop_
_entity_poly.entity_id
_entity_poly.type
_entity_poly.pdbx_seq_one_letter_code
_entity_poly.pdbx_strand_id
1 'polypeptide(L)'
;MTSQVDQSEAVDGSDGHDDQSGPVPPGGVQPRRAKPVRRLDRVIIRFAGDSGDGMQLTGDRFTSETASFGNDLSTLPNFPAEIRAPAGTLPGVSSFQLHFADHDILTPGDAPNVLVAMNPAALRANLGDLPRGAEIIVNTDEFTKRALAKVGWVV
;
A
#
# COMPACT_ATOMS: atom_id res chain seq x y z
N MET A 1 13.50 -37.08 63.87
CA MET A 1 12.21 -37.81 64.04
C MET A 1 11.62 -37.84 62.64
N THR A 2 11.86 -38.92 62.01
CA THR A 2 10.95 -40.03 61.73
C THR A 2 10.23 -39.76 60.43
N SER A 3 10.72 -40.36 59.34
CA SER A 3 10.33 -41.68 58.79
C SER A 3 9.24 -41.47 57.76
N GLN A 4 9.40 -41.93 56.65
CA GLN A 4 9.53 -43.18 55.88
C GLN A 4 8.54 -43.12 54.73
N VAL A 5 9.02 -43.31 53.46
CA VAL A 5 8.99 -44.58 52.70
C VAL A 5 7.54 -44.98 52.38
N ASP A 6 7.14 -45.24 51.14
CA ASP A 6 7.52 -46.34 50.30
C ASP A 6 6.68 -46.39 49.02
N GLN A 7 7.31 -46.80 47.94
CA GLN A 7 6.95 -47.80 46.93
C GLN A 7 5.71 -47.59 46.06
N SER A 8 5.99 -47.42 44.83
CA SER A 8 5.91 -48.43 43.73
C SER A 8 4.48 -48.83 43.36
N GLU A 9 4.16 -48.66 42.12
CA GLU A 9 3.99 -49.74 41.15
C GLU A 9 3.69 -49.23 39.75
N ALA A 10 4.38 -49.82 38.81
CA ALA A 10 4.13 -49.70 37.38
C ALA A 10 2.96 -50.63 37.01
N VAL A 11 2.14 -50.25 36.06
CA VAL A 11 1.47 -51.13 35.06
C VAL A 11 1.02 -50.20 33.93
N ASP A 12 1.63 -50.29 32.78
CA ASP A 12 1.29 -51.05 31.61
C ASP A 12 0.03 -50.54 30.84
N GLY A 13 0.33 -50.13 29.62
CA GLY A 13 -0.35 -50.51 28.41
C GLY A 13 -1.76 -49.95 28.17
N SER A 14 -1.85 -49.11 27.21
CA SER A 14 -2.61 -49.46 26.00
C SER A 14 -2.70 -48.29 25.05
N ASP A 15 -2.30 -48.57 23.83
CA ASP A 15 -2.58 -47.84 22.63
C ASP A 15 -4.02 -47.41 22.54
N GLY A 16 -4.24 -46.11 22.41
CA GLY A 16 -5.49 -45.49 22.04
C GLY A 16 -5.25 -44.45 20.97
N HIS A 17 -5.10 -44.93 19.75
CA HIS A 17 -5.11 -44.14 18.54
C HIS A 17 -6.54 -43.66 18.31
N ASP A 18 -6.94 -42.54 18.90
CA ASP A 18 -8.17 -41.87 18.59
C ASP A 18 -7.93 -40.95 17.39
N ASP A 19 -8.10 -41.55 16.21
CA ASP A 19 -8.40 -40.88 14.96
C ASP A 19 -9.75 -40.13 15.11
N GLN A 20 -9.69 -38.88 15.56
CA GLN A 20 -10.80 -37.94 15.47
C GLN A 20 -10.62 -37.03 14.26
N SER A 21 -10.63 -37.64 13.07
CA SER A 21 -10.96 -36.95 11.85
C SER A 21 -12.48 -36.68 11.80
N GLY A 22 -12.93 -35.70 12.60
CA GLY A 22 -14.24 -35.11 12.43
C GLY A 22 -14.32 -34.34 11.12
N PRO A 23 -15.48 -34.31 10.42
CA PRO A 23 -15.62 -33.61 9.16
C PRO A 23 -15.38 -32.12 9.35
N VAL A 24 -14.36 -31.60 8.63
CA VAL A 24 -14.07 -30.16 8.52
C VAL A 24 -15.32 -29.49 7.89
N PRO A 25 -15.98 -28.54 8.57
CA PRO A 25 -17.13 -27.86 7.97
C PRO A 25 -16.65 -27.05 6.74
N PRO A 26 -17.35 -27.18 5.59
CA PRO A 26 -17.03 -26.40 4.43
C PRO A 26 -17.39 -24.92 4.68
N GLY A 27 -16.42 -24.02 4.61
CA GLY A 27 -16.67 -22.58 4.61
C GLY A 27 -16.23 -21.81 5.85
N GLY A 28 -15.24 -22.26 6.57
CA GLY A 28 -14.61 -21.46 7.61
C GLY A 28 -13.92 -20.23 7.00
N VAL A 29 -14.59 -19.07 7.05
CA VAL A 29 -13.96 -17.77 6.76
C VAL A 29 -12.85 -17.61 7.80
N GLN A 30 -11.60 -17.80 7.37
CA GLN A 30 -10.46 -17.53 8.25
C GLN A 30 -10.57 -16.08 8.73
N PRO A 31 -10.43 -15.81 10.04
CA PRO A 31 -10.48 -14.45 10.55
C PRO A 31 -9.38 -13.66 9.84
N ARG A 32 -9.78 -12.65 9.06
CA ARG A 32 -8.84 -11.75 8.41
C ARG A 32 -7.97 -11.16 9.52
N ARG A 33 -6.67 -11.44 9.46
CA ARG A 33 -5.70 -10.80 10.35
C ARG A 33 -5.95 -9.31 10.33
N ALA A 34 -6.28 -8.72 11.48
CA ALA A 34 -6.47 -7.29 11.60
C ALA A 34 -5.20 -6.60 11.10
N LYS A 35 -5.34 -5.73 10.09
CA LYS A 35 -4.22 -4.95 9.60
C LYS A 35 -3.79 -3.96 10.68
N PRO A 36 -2.49 -3.74 10.89
CA PRO A 36 -2.03 -2.72 11.81
C PRO A 36 -2.55 -1.35 11.36
N VAL A 37 -3.16 -0.62 12.28
CA VAL A 37 -3.66 0.74 12.03
C VAL A 37 -2.60 1.71 12.50
N ARG A 38 -2.19 2.61 11.61
CA ARG A 38 -1.30 3.73 11.91
C ARG A 38 -2.08 5.03 11.78
N ARG A 39 -2.06 5.86 12.82
CA ARG A 39 -2.61 7.22 12.76
C ARG A 39 -1.52 8.19 12.33
N LEU A 40 -1.87 9.09 11.43
CA LEU A 40 -0.98 10.13 10.91
C LEU A 40 -1.72 11.47 11.01
N ASP A 41 -1.03 12.51 11.44
CA ASP A 41 -1.60 13.87 11.56
C ASP A 41 -1.77 14.53 10.19
N ARG A 42 -0.95 14.10 9.23
CA ARG A 42 -1.00 14.56 7.85
C ARG A 42 -0.56 13.47 6.88
N VAL A 43 -1.08 13.51 5.69
CA VAL A 43 -0.69 12.61 4.59
C VAL A 43 -0.61 13.38 3.28
N ILE A 44 0.44 13.10 2.51
CA ILE A 44 0.61 13.58 1.15
C ILE A 44 0.59 12.36 0.25
N ILE A 45 -0.43 12.28 -0.62
CA ILE A 45 -0.59 11.22 -1.61
C ILE A 45 -0.37 11.81 -2.99
N ARG A 46 0.42 11.12 -3.81
CA ARG A 46 0.57 11.42 -5.24
C ARG A 46 0.04 10.24 -6.05
N PHE A 47 -0.92 10.53 -6.92
CA PHE A 47 -1.42 9.62 -7.95
C PHE A 47 -0.69 9.93 -9.24
N ALA A 48 -0.12 8.92 -9.90
CA ALA A 48 0.64 9.09 -11.13
C ALA A 48 0.33 7.97 -12.14
N GLY A 49 0.14 8.36 -13.39
CA GLY A 49 -0.19 7.47 -14.50
C GLY A 49 0.02 8.15 -15.84
N ASP A 50 -0.45 7.56 -16.91
CA ASP A 50 -0.44 8.21 -18.22
C ASP A 50 -1.48 9.33 -18.28
N SER A 51 -1.27 10.31 -19.15
CA SER A 51 -2.16 11.47 -19.25
C SER A 51 -3.61 11.14 -19.68
N GLY A 52 -3.89 9.90 -20.04
CA GLY A 52 -5.24 9.40 -20.35
C GLY A 52 -5.88 8.56 -19.25
N ASP A 53 -5.15 8.21 -18.19
CA ASP A 53 -5.58 7.26 -17.16
C ASP A 53 -6.56 7.85 -16.12
N GLY A 54 -6.96 9.10 -16.28
CA GLY A 54 -7.90 9.74 -15.36
C GLY A 54 -7.31 10.10 -14.00
N MET A 55 -5.99 10.32 -13.91
CA MET A 55 -5.34 10.67 -12.64
C MET A 55 -5.92 11.93 -12.01
N GLN A 56 -6.28 12.93 -12.81
CA GLN A 56 -6.92 14.15 -12.32
C GLN A 56 -8.31 13.85 -11.75
N LEU A 57 -9.11 13.05 -12.47
CA LEU A 57 -10.44 12.66 -11.98
C LEU A 57 -10.36 11.85 -10.69
N THR A 58 -9.39 10.93 -10.60
CA THR A 58 -9.15 10.15 -9.38
C THR A 58 -8.76 11.06 -8.22
N GLY A 59 -7.85 12.01 -8.46
CA GLY A 59 -7.45 13.01 -7.48
C GLY A 59 -8.64 13.87 -7.01
N ASP A 60 -9.45 14.38 -7.92
CA ASP A 60 -10.63 15.19 -7.60
C ASP A 60 -11.66 14.41 -6.77
N ARG A 61 -11.91 13.15 -7.12
CA ARG A 61 -12.82 12.27 -6.35
C ARG A 61 -12.28 12.01 -4.96
N PHE A 62 -11.00 11.68 -4.84
CA PHE A 62 -10.37 11.47 -3.55
C PHE A 62 -10.39 12.74 -2.69
N THR A 63 -10.15 13.90 -3.30
CA THR A 63 -10.24 15.21 -2.66
C THR A 63 -11.64 15.46 -2.10
N SER A 64 -12.68 15.22 -2.90
CA SER A 64 -14.07 15.42 -2.49
C SER A 64 -14.46 14.52 -1.31
N GLU A 65 -14.04 13.27 -1.33
CA GLU A 65 -14.28 12.33 -0.23
C GLU A 65 -13.53 12.76 1.04
N THR A 66 -12.26 13.14 0.92
CA THR A 66 -11.43 13.56 2.06
C THR A 66 -11.98 14.84 2.71
N ALA A 67 -12.48 15.79 1.90
CA ALA A 67 -13.14 17.00 2.38
C ALA A 67 -14.39 16.69 3.20
N SER A 68 -15.14 15.66 2.82
CA SER A 68 -16.35 15.25 3.54
C SER A 68 -16.10 14.79 4.98
N PHE A 69 -14.87 14.37 5.29
CA PHE A 69 -14.44 13.99 6.64
C PHE A 69 -13.94 15.17 7.49
N GLY A 70 -13.97 16.39 6.95
CA GLY A 70 -13.60 17.60 7.68
C GLY A 70 -12.10 17.87 7.79
N ASN A 71 -11.29 17.22 6.96
CA ASN A 71 -9.86 17.53 6.86
C ASN A 71 -9.63 18.82 6.07
N ASP A 72 -8.56 19.54 6.40
CA ASP A 72 -8.04 20.59 5.53
C ASP A 72 -7.26 19.99 4.36
N LEU A 73 -7.28 20.65 3.21
CA LEU A 73 -6.82 20.11 1.94
C LEU A 73 -6.00 21.11 1.16
N SER A 74 -4.93 20.63 0.53
CA SER A 74 -4.22 21.35 -0.53
C SER A 74 -3.89 20.40 -1.69
N THR A 75 -4.16 20.82 -2.92
CA THR A 75 -3.98 20.00 -4.12
C THR A 75 -2.98 20.62 -5.07
N LEU A 76 -2.23 19.78 -5.78
CA LEU A 76 -1.31 20.16 -6.83
C LEU A 76 -1.48 19.24 -8.03
N PRO A 77 -2.29 19.63 -9.03
CA PRO A 77 -2.38 18.91 -10.29
C PRO A 77 -1.10 19.14 -11.09
N ASN A 78 -0.49 18.08 -11.57
CA ASN A 78 0.65 18.13 -12.48
C ASN A 78 0.26 17.52 -13.81
N PHE A 79 0.03 18.37 -14.78
CA PHE A 79 -0.20 17.97 -16.17
C PHE A 79 1.16 17.78 -16.84
N PRO A 80 1.30 16.79 -17.75
CA PRO A 80 2.47 16.75 -18.60
C PRO A 80 2.54 18.07 -19.34
N ALA A 81 3.57 18.84 -19.05
CA ALA A 81 3.81 20.09 -19.74
C ALA A 81 4.06 19.78 -21.20
N GLU A 82 3.06 20.02 -22.02
CA GLU A 82 3.10 19.98 -23.48
C GLU A 82 3.75 18.75 -24.17
N ILE A 83 3.51 18.65 -25.47
CA ILE A 83 3.96 17.68 -26.46
C ILE A 83 5.51 17.41 -26.46
N ARG A 84 6.27 18.18 -25.70
CA ARG A 84 7.73 18.01 -25.52
C ARG A 84 8.06 17.92 -24.04
N ALA A 85 8.16 16.69 -23.54
CA ALA A 85 8.73 16.45 -22.23
C ALA A 85 10.16 17.04 -22.17
N PRO A 86 10.54 17.74 -21.09
CA PRO A 86 11.91 18.17 -20.88
C PRO A 86 12.88 16.99 -20.98
N ALA A 87 14.12 17.26 -21.43
CA ALA A 87 15.15 16.22 -21.49
C ALA A 87 15.31 15.56 -20.12
N GLY A 88 15.24 14.23 -20.10
CA GLY A 88 15.34 13.43 -18.86
C GLY A 88 14.00 13.11 -18.15
N THR A 89 12.87 13.65 -18.64
CA THR A 89 11.54 13.25 -18.14
C THR A 89 10.92 12.18 -19.05
N LEU A 90 10.08 11.33 -18.48
CA LEU A 90 9.29 10.37 -19.25
C LEU A 90 8.06 11.07 -19.82
N PRO A 91 7.88 11.07 -21.16
CA PRO A 91 6.75 11.74 -21.79
C PRO A 91 5.44 11.02 -21.40
N GLY A 92 4.36 11.82 -21.26
CA GLY A 92 3.02 11.31 -21.06
C GLY A 92 2.64 11.01 -19.61
N VAL A 93 3.55 11.14 -18.64
CA VAL A 93 3.24 10.94 -17.23
C VAL A 93 2.51 12.17 -16.68
N SER A 94 1.33 11.93 -16.12
CA SER A 94 0.51 12.90 -15.41
C SER A 94 0.46 12.54 -13.93
N SER A 95 0.36 13.52 -13.06
CA SER A 95 0.17 13.26 -11.64
C SER A 95 -0.76 14.26 -10.97
N PHE A 96 -1.32 13.84 -9.84
CA PHE A 96 -2.12 14.68 -8.97
C PHE A 96 -1.66 14.44 -7.53
N GLN A 97 -1.27 15.51 -6.84
CA GLN A 97 -0.86 15.42 -5.45
C GLN A 97 -1.93 16.03 -4.56
N LEU A 98 -2.25 15.33 -3.49
CA LEU A 98 -3.19 15.75 -2.46
C LEU A 98 -2.47 15.72 -1.11
N HIS A 99 -2.49 16.83 -0.42
CA HIS A 99 -2.08 16.97 0.97
C HIS A 99 -3.33 17.18 1.81
N PHE A 100 -3.52 16.37 2.82
CA PHE A 100 -4.62 16.53 3.78
C PHE A 100 -4.13 16.30 5.21
N ALA A 101 -4.73 17.02 6.15
CA ALA A 101 -4.38 16.95 7.56
C ALA A 101 -5.60 17.28 8.43
N ASP A 102 -5.48 17.03 9.72
CA ASP A 102 -6.43 17.43 10.76
C ASP A 102 -6.20 18.87 11.29
N HIS A 103 -5.30 19.59 10.66
CA HIS A 103 -4.93 20.99 10.97
C HIS A 103 -4.73 21.77 9.67
N ASP A 104 -4.66 23.11 9.77
CA ASP A 104 -4.55 24.02 8.63
C ASP A 104 -3.32 23.72 7.76
N ILE A 105 -3.53 23.60 6.46
CA ILE A 105 -2.52 23.32 5.45
C ILE A 105 -2.29 24.54 4.57
N LEU A 106 -1.06 24.99 4.47
CA LEU A 106 -0.70 26.16 3.66
C LEU A 106 -0.07 25.80 2.31
N THR A 107 0.34 24.56 2.11
CA THR A 107 1.04 24.11 0.89
C THR A 107 0.64 22.69 0.50
N PRO A 108 0.73 22.33 -0.80
CA PRO A 108 0.50 20.96 -1.26
C PRO A 108 1.56 19.93 -0.78
N GLY A 109 2.64 20.41 -0.14
CA GLY A 109 3.73 19.58 0.34
C GLY A 109 4.77 19.27 -0.74
N ASP A 110 6.03 19.07 -0.31
CA ASP A 110 7.16 18.87 -1.24
C ASP A 110 7.35 17.39 -1.61
N ALA A 111 7.20 16.49 -0.64
CA ALA A 111 7.49 15.07 -0.82
C ALA A 111 6.30 14.19 -0.40
N PRO A 112 5.80 13.32 -1.29
CA PRO A 112 4.66 12.47 -0.98
C PRO A 112 5.05 11.33 -0.02
N ASN A 113 4.18 11.08 0.96
CA ASN A 113 4.30 9.92 1.85
C ASN A 113 3.82 8.63 1.19
N VAL A 114 2.91 8.78 0.21
CA VAL A 114 2.34 7.67 -0.55
C VAL A 114 2.38 8.02 -2.04
N LEU A 115 2.89 7.11 -2.83
CA LEU A 115 2.82 7.17 -4.30
C LEU A 115 1.92 6.04 -4.80
N VAL A 116 0.89 6.40 -5.54
CA VAL A 116 0.07 5.46 -6.31
C VAL A 116 0.52 5.54 -7.77
N ALA A 117 1.25 4.54 -8.24
CA ALA A 117 1.79 4.51 -9.60
C ALA A 117 1.06 3.46 -10.45
N MET A 118 0.38 3.93 -11.48
CA MET A 118 -0.43 3.05 -12.35
C MET A 118 0.42 2.23 -13.31
N ASN A 119 1.62 2.68 -13.64
CA ASN A 119 2.53 1.99 -14.57
C ASN A 119 4.01 2.25 -14.23
N PRO A 120 4.97 1.51 -14.84
CA PRO A 120 6.40 1.68 -14.58
C PRO A 120 6.94 3.08 -14.90
N ALA A 121 6.40 3.77 -15.91
CA ALA A 121 6.83 5.11 -16.27
C ALA A 121 6.47 6.12 -15.17
N ALA A 122 5.24 6.03 -14.65
CA ALA A 122 4.76 6.83 -13.53
C ALA A 122 5.60 6.59 -12.27
N LEU A 123 5.92 5.33 -11.96
CA LEU A 123 6.79 5.00 -10.84
C LEU A 123 8.18 5.62 -11.02
N ARG A 124 8.81 5.40 -12.18
CA ARG A 124 10.16 5.91 -12.45
C ARG A 124 10.24 7.43 -12.39
N ALA A 125 9.25 8.12 -12.94
CA ALA A 125 9.21 9.59 -12.97
C ALA A 125 9.11 10.21 -11.55
N ASN A 126 8.48 9.51 -10.61
CA ASN A 126 8.20 10.04 -9.29
C ASN A 126 9.03 9.43 -8.16
N LEU A 127 9.82 8.39 -8.45
CA LEU A 127 10.59 7.65 -7.44
C LEU A 127 11.61 8.53 -6.70
N GLY A 128 12.21 9.48 -7.40
CA GLY A 128 13.22 10.39 -6.84
C GLY A 128 12.69 11.37 -5.80
N ASP A 129 11.39 11.64 -5.82
CA ASP A 129 10.73 12.58 -4.91
C ASP A 129 10.31 11.93 -3.59
N LEU A 130 10.39 10.60 -3.51
CA LEU A 130 9.92 9.87 -2.34
C LEU A 130 10.93 9.90 -1.20
N PRO A 131 10.51 10.24 0.02
CA PRO A 131 11.34 10.10 1.19
C PRO A 131 11.52 8.62 1.55
N ARG A 132 12.57 8.31 2.31
CA ARG A 132 12.76 6.96 2.85
C ARG A 132 11.58 6.56 3.74
N GLY A 133 11.03 5.37 3.50
CA GLY A 133 9.88 4.86 4.23
C GLY A 133 8.52 5.29 3.68
N ALA A 134 8.50 5.99 2.54
CA ALA A 134 7.26 6.23 1.80
C ALA A 134 6.64 4.92 1.32
N GLU A 135 5.32 4.89 1.25
CA GLU A 135 4.57 3.75 0.75
C GLU A 135 4.37 3.88 -0.76
N ILE A 136 4.47 2.75 -1.48
CA ILE A 136 4.26 2.70 -2.92
C ILE A 136 3.15 1.69 -3.21
N ILE A 137 2.11 2.15 -3.89
CA ILE A 137 1.01 1.33 -4.37
C ILE A 137 1.12 1.27 -5.89
N VAL A 138 1.14 0.07 -6.46
CA VAL A 138 1.28 -0.13 -7.90
C VAL A 138 0.15 -0.98 -8.47
N ASN A 139 -0.23 -0.71 -9.71
CA ASN A 139 -1.07 -1.60 -10.50
C ASN A 139 -0.19 -2.69 -11.14
N THR A 140 -0.13 -3.86 -10.54
CA THR A 140 0.76 -4.95 -10.96
C THR A 140 0.52 -5.43 -12.38
N ASP A 141 -0.69 -5.29 -12.91
CA ASP A 141 -1.05 -5.74 -14.26
C ASP A 141 -0.31 -4.97 -15.35
N GLU A 142 0.06 -3.71 -15.07
CA GLU A 142 0.81 -2.87 -16.00
C GLU A 142 2.34 -3.04 -15.87
N PHE A 143 2.84 -3.76 -14.86
CA PHE A 143 4.27 -3.97 -14.66
C PHE A 143 4.80 -5.19 -15.42
N THR A 144 4.46 -5.26 -16.71
CA THR A 144 4.93 -6.31 -17.62
C THR A 144 6.42 -6.14 -17.95
N LYS A 145 7.10 -7.23 -18.35
CA LYS A 145 8.51 -7.17 -18.81
C LYS A 145 8.72 -6.13 -19.90
N ARG A 146 7.77 -6.02 -20.83
CA ARG A 146 7.82 -5.04 -21.93
C ARG A 146 7.72 -3.61 -21.40
N ALA A 147 6.85 -3.35 -20.45
CA ALA A 147 6.66 -2.02 -19.87
C ALA A 147 7.87 -1.62 -19.00
N LEU A 148 8.45 -2.55 -18.25
CA LEU A 148 9.67 -2.34 -17.48
C LEU A 148 10.87 -2.04 -18.37
N ALA A 149 11.04 -2.78 -19.48
CA ALA A 149 12.10 -2.54 -20.45
C ALA A 149 12.02 -1.14 -21.08
N LYS A 150 10.82 -0.62 -21.36
CA LYS A 150 10.63 0.73 -21.92
C LYS A 150 11.18 1.83 -21.00
N VAL A 151 11.13 1.61 -19.69
CA VAL A 151 11.69 2.55 -18.71
C VAL A 151 13.13 2.21 -18.30
N GLY A 152 13.77 1.27 -18.99
CA GLY A 152 15.17 0.91 -18.79
C GLY A 152 15.40 0.05 -17.53
N TRP A 153 14.38 -0.64 -17.04
CA TRP A 153 14.53 -1.64 -15.99
C TRP A 153 14.69 -3.03 -16.61
N VAL A 154 15.78 -3.70 -16.22
CA VAL A 154 16.08 -5.07 -16.63
C VAL A 154 15.50 -6.04 -15.58
N VAL A 155 14.69 -6.98 -16.04
CA VAL A 155 14.07 -8.02 -15.24
C VAL A 155 14.54 -9.39 -15.70
#